data_8eb5c8b7624c647488f595e62604942c
#
_entry.id   8eb5c8b7624c647488f595e62604942c
#
_cell.length_a   1.000
_cell.length_b   1.000
_cell.length_c   1.000
_cell.angle_alpha   90.00
_cell.angle_beta   90.00
_cell.angle_gamma   90.00
#
_symmetry.space_group_name_H-M   'P 1'
#
loop_
_entity.id
_entity.type
_entity.pdbx_description
1 polymer ?
#
loop_
_entity_poly.entity_id
_entity_poly.type
_entity_poly.pdbx_seq_one_letter_code
_entity_poly.pdbx_strand_id
1 'polypeptide(L)'
;MKGGNKMNDLIQRVQVIGFKEKTDARFHKIDSYDAHQIEQMVEEFVMEQLYEYDINYNLIGIAITGSRSRGLERPDSDLDVVIEFNTDTKEYVLFNILHEEPFSIGGVPVDINPIRKEETGNLGYYLHNAEKYLANKEETKSEIRIRME
;
A
#
# COMPACT_ATOMS: atom_id res chain seq x y z
N MET A 1 -5.32 -7.99 -24.37
CA MET A 1 -5.60 -6.74 -24.62
C MET A 1 -5.39 -5.70 -23.60
N LYS A 2 -4.45 -4.86 -23.93
CA LYS A 2 -3.95 -3.84 -23.00
C LYS A 2 -5.01 -2.79 -22.62
N GLY A 3 -5.96 -2.48 -23.52
CA GLY A 3 -7.01 -1.49 -23.25
C GLY A 3 -8.01 -1.91 -22.19
N GLY A 4 -8.37 -3.20 -22.15
CA GLY A 4 -9.29 -3.74 -21.14
C GLY A 4 -8.68 -3.73 -19.74
N ASN A 5 -7.37 -4.03 -19.63
CA ASN A 5 -6.68 -4.02 -18.35
C ASN A 5 -6.61 -2.61 -17.76
N LYS A 6 -6.34 -1.60 -18.58
CA LYS A 6 -6.32 -0.21 -18.11
C LYS A 6 -7.67 0.25 -17.59
N MET A 7 -8.75 -0.14 -18.25
CA MET A 7 -10.10 0.20 -17.82
C MET A 7 -10.45 -0.48 -16.50
N ASN A 8 -10.07 -1.74 -16.34
CA ASN A 8 -10.26 -2.47 -15.08
C ASN A 8 -9.48 -1.83 -13.95
N ASP A 9 -8.23 -1.43 -14.19
CA ASP A 9 -7.41 -0.76 -13.19
C ASP A 9 -8.04 0.55 -12.73
N LEU A 10 -8.58 1.34 -13.65
CA LEU A 10 -9.27 2.59 -13.31
C LEU A 10 -10.51 2.34 -12.46
N ILE A 11 -11.34 1.35 -12.81
CA ILE A 11 -12.54 1.00 -12.05
C ILE A 11 -12.15 0.52 -10.65
N GLN A 12 -11.13 -0.31 -10.55
CA GLN A 12 -10.67 -0.85 -9.28
C GLN A 12 -10.09 0.24 -8.38
N ARG A 13 -9.36 1.20 -8.95
CA ARG A 13 -8.84 2.34 -8.19
C ARG A 13 -9.95 3.23 -7.64
N VAL A 14 -11.04 3.41 -8.38
CA VAL A 14 -12.19 4.18 -7.92
C VAL A 14 -12.77 3.60 -6.64
N GLN A 15 -12.69 2.26 -6.45
CA GLN A 15 -13.19 1.62 -5.23
C GLN A 15 -12.44 2.02 -3.97
N VAL A 16 -11.21 2.49 -4.08
CA VAL A 16 -10.40 2.93 -2.93
C VAL A 16 -10.17 4.44 -2.91
N ILE A 17 -10.87 5.19 -3.75
CA ILE A 17 -10.63 6.63 -3.92
C ILE A 17 -10.81 7.42 -2.62
N GLY A 18 -11.79 7.05 -1.80
CA GLY A 18 -12.02 7.72 -0.52
C GLY A 18 -10.85 7.59 0.44
N PHE A 19 -10.19 6.44 0.44
CA PHE A 19 -8.99 6.24 1.23
C PHE A 19 -7.81 7.03 0.65
N LYS A 20 -7.67 7.05 -0.67
CA LYS A 20 -6.65 7.86 -1.35
C LYS A 20 -6.78 9.33 -1.01
N GLU A 21 -8.00 9.86 -1.03
CA GLU A 21 -8.25 11.24 -0.68
C GLU A 21 -7.79 11.55 0.74
N LYS A 22 -8.09 10.68 1.69
CA LYS A 22 -7.62 10.82 3.07
C LYS A 22 -6.10 10.77 3.16
N THR A 23 -5.48 9.85 2.43
CA THR A 23 -4.03 9.74 2.39
C THR A 23 -3.41 11.01 1.81
N ASP A 24 -3.92 11.48 0.67
CA ASP A 24 -3.40 12.67 0.00
C ASP A 24 -3.50 13.91 0.88
N ALA A 25 -4.59 14.03 1.66
CA ALA A 25 -4.81 15.20 2.51
C ALA A 25 -3.80 15.32 3.66
N ARG A 26 -3.24 14.20 4.12
CA ARG A 26 -2.30 14.16 5.25
C ARG A 26 -0.89 13.75 4.88
N PHE A 27 -0.72 13.22 3.68
CA PHE A 27 0.52 12.63 3.22
C PHE A 27 1.55 13.73 2.91
N HIS A 28 2.75 13.57 3.45
CA HIS A 28 3.87 14.46 3.11
C HIS A 28 4.59 13.93 1.87
N LYS A 29 4.75 14.77 0.88
CA LYS A 29 5.44 14.39 -0.37
C LYS A 29 6.84 13.86 -0.07
N ILE A 30 7.26 12.86 -0.83
CA ILE A 30 8.62 12.34 -0.77
C ILE A 30 9.33 12.80 -2.03
N ASP A 31 10.38 13.59 -1.88
CA ASP A 31 11.17 14.09 -3.00
C ASP A 31 10.30 14.75 -4.07
N SER A 32 9.33 15.56 -3.65
CA SER A 32 8.35 16.26 -4.49
C SER A 32 7.29 15.36 -5.14
N TYR A 33 7.28 14.06 -4.88
CA TYR A 33 6.25 13.15 -5.38
C TYR A 33 5.07 13.09 -4.42
N ASP A 34 3.87 13.27 -4.95
CA ASP A 34 2.64 13.07 -4.18
C ASP A 34 2.26 11.58 -4.14
N ALA A 35 1.21 11.26 -3.38
CA ALA A 35 0.78 9.87 -3.20
C ALA A 35 0.43 9.20 -4.52
N HIS A 36 -0.23 9.92 -5.42
CA HIS A 36 -0.62 9.36 -6.72
C HIS A 36 0.59 9.00 -7.57
N GLN A 37 1.58 9.90 -7.64
CA GLN A 37 2.82 9.65 -8.37
C GLN A 37 3.58 8.46 -7.79
N ILE A 38 3.63 8.37 -6.46
CA ILE A 38 4.28 7.26 -5.76
C ILE A 38 3.59 5.93 -6.08
N GLU A 39 2.26 5.92 -6.07
CA GLU A 39 1.51 4.71 -6.42
C GLU A 39 1.81 4.24 -7.85
N GLN A 40 1.94 5.18 -8.79
CA GLN A 40 2.32 4.85 -10.17
C GLN A 40 3.73 4.24 -10.24
N MET A 41 4.68 4.79 -9.49
CA MET A 41 6.04 4.26 -9.44
C MET A 41 6.07 2.86 -8.85
N VAL A 42 5.27 2.61 -7.82
CA VAL A 42 5.13 1.29 -7.21
C VAL A 42 4.53 0.30 -8.22
N GLU A 43 3.50 0.70 -8.95
CA GLU A 43 2.89 -0.16 -9.96
C GLU A 43 3.89 -0.58 -11.04
N GLU A 44 4.73 0.34 -11.49
CA GLU A 44 5.77 0.04 -12.48
C GLU A 44 6.78 -0.97 -11.94
N PHE A 45 7.21 -0.79 -10.70
CA PHE A 45 8.13 -1.73 -10.05
C PHE A 45 7.50 -3.12 -9.95
N VAL A 46 6.26 -3.20 -9.49
CA VAL A 46 5.52 -4.46 -9.36
C VAL A 46 5.42 -5.16 -10.72
N MET A 47 5.05 -4.42 -11.76
CA MET A 47 4.93 -4.97 -13.10
C MET A 47 6.25 -5.57 -13.58
N GLU A 48 7.37 -4.88 -13.38
CA GLU A 48 8.68 -5.37 -13.77
C GLU A 48 9.06 -6.65 -13.02
N GLN A 49 8.84 -6.66 -11.71
CA GLN A 49 9.21 -7.81 -10.88
C GLN A 49 8.38 -9.05 -11.22
N LEU A 50 7.07 -8.89 -11.34
CA LEU A 50 6.18 -10.02 -11.61
C LEU A 50 6.29 -10.53 -13.05
N TYR A 51 6.62 -9.65 -13.99
CA TYR A 51 6.84 -10.03 -15.37
C TYR A 51 7.99 -11.06 -15.52
N GLU A 52 9.06 -10.88 -14.77
CA GLU A 52 10.21 -11.79 -14.83
C GLU A 52 9.89 -13.23 -14.41
N TYR A 53 8.86 -13.39 -13.58
CA TYR A 53 8.43 -14.69 -13.07
C TYR A 53 7.19 -15.23 -13.80
N ASP A 54 6.78 -14.60 -14.88
CA ASP A 54 5.59 -14.98 -15.66
C ASP A 54 4.32 -15.09 -14.82
N ILE A 55 4.18 -14.21 -13.83
CA ILE A 55 2.99 -14.19 -12.97
C ILE A 55 1.85 -13.50 -13.69
N ASN A 56 0.73 -14.22 -13.85
CA ASN A 56 -0.52 -13.63 -14.34
C ASN A 56 -1.27 -13.00 -13.17
N TYR A 57 -1.60 -11.72 -13.28
CA TYR A 57 -2.32 -11.03 -12.23
C TYR A 57 -3.12 -9.85 -12.79
N ASN A 58 -4.14 -9.46 -12.05
CA ASN A 58 -4.78 -8.17 -12.21
C ASN A 58 -4.60 -7.40 -10.90
N LEU A 59 -4.27 -6.14 -10.99
CA LEU A 59 -4.15 -5.28 -9.83
C LEU A 59 -5.53 -4.74 -9.47
N ILE A 60 -6.03 -5.11 -8.29
CA ILE A 60 -7.37 -4.72 -7.83
C ILE A 60 -7.34 -3.32 -7.22
N GLY A 61 -6.35 -3.04 -6.38
CA GLY A 61 -6.23 -1.76 -5.74
C GLY A 61 -4.87 -1.59 -5.07
N ILE A 62 -4.52 -0.35 -4.80
CA ILE A 62 -3.26 0.01 -4.17
C ILE A 62 -3.52 1.15 -3.19
N ALA A 63 -2.85 1.12 -2.04
CA ALA A 63 -2.96 2.21 -1.06
C ALA A 63 -1.67 2.34 -0.26
N ILE A 64 -1.33 3.57 0.08
CA ILE A 64 -0.28 3.87 1.04
C ILE A 64 -0.88 3.72 2.44
N THR A 65 -0.18 3.03 3.32
CA THR A 65 -0.60 2.76 4.70
C THR A 65 0.48 3.18 5.68
N GLY A 66 0.28 2.87 6.95
CA GLY A 66 1.26 3.15 7.98
C GLY A 66 1.36 4.62 8.36
N SER A 67 2.45 4.99 9.03
CA SER A 67 2.62 6.34 9.56
C SER A 67 2.68 7.40 8.45
N ARG A 68 3.29 7.10 7.32
CA ARG A 68 3.41 8.05 6.21
C ARG A 68 2.07 8.41 5.59
N SER A 69 1.12 7.49 5.57
CA SER A 69 -0.22 7.76 5.02
C SER A 69 -0.96 8.85 5.81
N ARG A 70 -0.55 9.07 7.04
CA ARG A 70 -1.20 10.00 7.98
C ARG A 70 -0.33 11.20 8.34
N GLY A 71 0.84 11.32 7.71
CA GLY A 71 1.76 12.41 7.99
C GLY A 71 2.41 12.33 9.37
N LEU A 72 2.49 11.14 9.96
CA LEU A 72 3.04 10.91 11.29
C LEU A 72 4.38 10.16 11.25
N GLU A 73 5.04 10.19 10.11
CA GLU A 73 6.30 9.47 9.92
C GLU A 73 7.47 10.11 10.68
N ARG A 74 8.45 9.28 10.97
CA ARG A 74 9.79 9.72 11.39
C ARG A 74 10.70 9.75 10.17
N PRO A 75 11.86 10.42 10.24
CA PRO A 75 12.80 10.44 9.10
C PRO A 75 13.23 9.05 8.61
N ASP A 76 13.25 8.05 9.51
CA ASP A 76 13.65 6.68 9.19
C ASP A 76 12.48 5.75 8.88
N SER A 77 11.25 6.27 8.82
CA SER A 77 10.08 5.45 8.51
C SER A 77 10.09 4.97 7.08
N ASP A 78 9.76 3.70 6.86
CA ASP A 78 9.53 3.15 5.53
C ASP A 78 8.21 3.66 4.95
N LEU A 79 8.07 3.52 3.65
CA LEU A 79 6.80 3.75 2.98
C LEU A 79 6.08 2.42 2.83
N ASP A 80 4.98 2.26 3.57
CA ASP A 80 4.19 1.04 3.53
C ASP A 80 3.10 1.14 2.46
N VAL A 81 3.10 0.17 1.55
CA VAL A 81 2.11 0.10 0.46
C VAL A 81 1.45 -1.26 0.51
N VAL A 82 0.13 -1.29 0.46
CA VAL A 82 -0.62 -2.53 0.34
C VAL A 82 -1.26 -2.60 -1.04
N ILE A 83 -1.18 -3.76 -1.66
CA ILE A 83 -1.71 -4.00 -3.00
C ILE A 83 -2.56 -5.26 -2.97
N GLU A 84 -3.81 -5.13 -3.42
CA GLU A 84 -4.66 -6.30 -3.63
C GLU A 84 -4.49 -6.81 -5.05
N PHE A 85 -4.17 -8.10 -5.17
CA PHE A 85 -3.99 -8.79 -6.45
C PHE A 85 -5.11 -9.78 -6.68
N ASN A 86 -5.55 -9.89 -7.92
CA ASN A 86 -6.34 -11.02 -8.38
C ASN A 86 -5.41 -11.93 -9.17
N THR A 87 -5.02 -13.04 -8.57
CA THR A 87 -4.06 -13.99 -9.14
C THR A 87 -4.18 -15.33 -8.42
N ASP A 88 -3.76 -16.39 -9.08
CA ASP A 88 -3.67 -17.72 -8.46
C ASP A 88 -2.39 -17.87 -7.61
N THR A 89 -1.44 -16.97 -7.76
CA THR A 89 -0.18 -17.00 -7.01
C THR A 89 -0.43 -16.59 -5.56
N LYS A 90 0.09 -17.38 -4.62
CA LYS A 90 -0.09 -17.15 -3.18
C LYS A 90 0.58 -15.88 -2.70
N GLU A 91 0.03 -15.27 -1.64
CA GLU A 91 0.57 -14.03 -1.07
C GLU A 91 2.05 -14.16 -0.70
N TYR A 92 2.47 -15.27 -0.10
CA TYR A 92 3.87 -15.42 0.31
C TYR A 92 4.83 -15.47 -0.88
N VAL A 93 4.39 -16.01 -2.02
CA VAL A 93 5.20 -16.03 -3.24
C VAL A 93 5.33 -14.62 -3.81
N LEU A 94 4.21 -13.90 -3.88
CA LEU A 94 4.21 -12.50 -4.30
C LEU A 94 5.11 -11.66 -3.40
N PHE A 95 5.00 -11.84 -2.10
CA PHE A 95 5.82 -11.13 -1.11
C PHE A 95 7.32 -11.37 -1.38
N ASN A 96 7.71 -12.62 -1.55
CA ASN A 96 9.12 -12.95 -1.78
C ASN A 96 9.65 -12.34 -3.08
N ILE A 97 8.86 -12.37 -4.15
CA ILE A 97 9.25 -11.77 -5.43
C ILE A 97 9.41 -10.26 -5.30
N LEU A 98 8.44 -9.60 -4.65
CA LEU A 98 8.44 -8.15 -4.52
C LEU A 98 9.49 -7.62 -3.54
N HIS A 99 10.05 -8.48 -2.69
CA HIS A 99 11.13 -8.13 -1.75
C HIS A 99 12.50 -8.64 -2.18
N GLU A 100 12.59 -9.28 -3.35
CA GLU A 100 13.86 -9.81 -3.87
C GLU A 100 14.84 -8.69 -4.20
N GLU A 101 14.35 -7.60 -4.80
CA GLU A 101 15.15 -6.43 -5.12
C GLU A 101 14.77 -5.28 -4.19
N PRO A 102 15.75 -4.55 -3.65
CA PRO A 102 15.44 -3.37 -2.84
C PRO A 102 14.80 -2.28 -3.71
N PHE A 103 13.79 -1.61 -3.16
CA PHE A 103 13.10 -0.53 -3.85
C PHE A 103 12.94 0.66 -2.92
N SER A 104 13.37 1.83 -3.39
CA SER A 104 13.28 3.09 -2.64
C SER A 104 12.78 4.19 -3.54
N ILE A 105 12.10 5.16 -2.94
CA ILE A 105 11.64 6.38 -3.62
C ILE A 105 12.17 7.56 -2.80
N GLY A 106 12.94 8.44 -3.45
CA GLY A 106 13.51 9.59 -2.77
C GLY A 106 14.33 9.22 -1.53
N GLY A 107 15.00 8.09 -1.55
CA GLY A 107 15.79 7.59 -0.43
C GLY A 107 14.97 6.88 0.67
N VAL A 108 13.65 6.79 0.52
CA VAL A 108 12.79 6.12 1.48
C VAL A 108 12.52 4.69 1.00
N PRO A 109 12.86 3.67 1.80
CA PRO A 109 12.56 2.29 1.45
C PRO A 109 11.06 2.06 1.32
N VAL A 110 10.66 1.32 0.30
CA VAL A 110 9.25 0.98 0.06
C VAL A 110 9.03 -0.47 0.45
N ASP A 111 8.06 -0.69 1.33
CA ASP A 111 7.66 -2.03 1.77
C ASP A 111 6.29 -2.35 1.18
N ILE A 112 6.25 -3.31 0.26
CA ILE A 112 5.03 -3.69 -0.46
C ILE A 112 4.44 -4.93 0.20
N ASN A 113 3.20 -4.80 0.66
CA ASN A 113 2.44 -5.90 1.24
C ASN A 113 1.37 -6.37 0.25
N PRO A 114 1.58 -7.51 -0.43
CA PRO A 114 0.58 -8.05 -1.35
C PRO A 114 -0.49 -8.82 -0.59
N ILE A 115 -1.75 -8.56 -0.94
CA ILE A 115 -2.89 -9.29 -0.38
C ILE A 115 -3.77 -9.86 -1.49
N ARG A 116 -4.50 -10.92 -1.17
CA ARG A 116 -5.49 -11.54 -2.03
C ARG A 116 -6.80 -11.68 -1.29
N LYS A 117 -7.89 -11.50 -2.01
CA LYS A 117 -9.24 -11.67 -1.46
C LYS A 117 -9.41 -13.04 -0.78
N GLU A 118 -8.82 -14.08 -1.35
CA GLU A 118 -8.94 -15.47 -0.88
C GLU A 118 -8.05 -15.79 0.33
N GLU A 119 -7.14 -14.89 0.70
CA GLU A 119 -6.23 -15.09 1.83
C GLU A 119 -6.45 -14.01 2.88
N THR A 120 -5.72 -12.90 2.82
CA THR A 120 -5.86 -11.81 3.79
C THR A 120 -7.23 -11.14 3.72
N GLY A 121 -7.80 -11.01 2.53
CA GLY A 121 -9.05 -10.33 2.28
C GLY A 121 -8.89 -9.22 1.25
N ASN A 122 -9.97 -8.49 0.98
CA ASN A 122 -9.90 -7.38 0.04
C ASN A 122 -9.27 -6.14 0.66
N LEU A 123 -8.87 -5.21 -0.18
CA LEU A 123 -8.19 -3.98 0.25
C LEU A 123 -9.06 -3.13 1.18
N GLY A 124 -10.34 -2.98 0.87
CA GLY A 124 -11.26 -2.21 1.71
C GLY A 124 -11.32 -2.73 3.14
N TYR A 125 -11.45 -4.05 3.29
CA TYR A 125 -11.44 -4.71 4.59
C TYR A 125 -10.11 -4.51 5.32
N TYR A 126 -9.01 -4.71 4.61
CA TYR A 126 -7.67 -4.52 5.16
C TYR A 126 -7.47 -3.10 5.69
N LEU A 127 -7.85 -2.09 4.89
CA LEU A 127 -7.69 -0.69 5.27
C LEU A 127 -8.58 -0.32 6.47
N HIS A 128 -9.80 -0.83 6.52
CA HIS A 128 -10.69 -0.61 7.65
C HIS A 128 -10.08 -1.15 8.95
N ASN A 129 -9.54 -2.36 8.90
CA ASN A 129 -8.91 -2.96 10.08
C ASN A 129 -7.62 -2.24 10.47
N ALA A 130 -6.84 -1.78 9.50
CA ALA A 130 -5.62 -1.02 9.75
C ALA A 130 -5.93 0.31 10.46
N GLU A 131 -6.94 1.04 10.01
CA GLU A 131 -7.37 2.28 10.66
C GLU A 131 -7.82 2.03 12.10
N LYS A 132 -8.61 0.99 12.31
CA LYS A 132 -9.10 0.61 13.63
C LYS A 132 -7.95 0.26 14.58
N TYR A 133 -6.98 -0.50 14.09
CA TYR A 133 -5.80 -0.87 14.86
C TYR A 133 -4.99 0.37 15.28
N LEU A 134 -4.77 1.30 14.36
CA LEU A 134 -4.02 2.53 14.64
C LEU A 134 -4.75 3.42 15.63
N ALA A 135 -6.06 3.55 15.53
CA ALA A 135 -6.87 4.32 16.48
C ALA A 135 -6.75 3.72 17.88
N ASN A 136 -6.88 2.40 18.04
CA ASN A 136 -6.73 1.72 19.32
C ASN A 136 -5.33 1.92 19.91
N LYS A 137 -4.31 1.87 19.08
CA LYS A 137 -2.92 2.07 19.50
C LYS A 137 -2.69 3.49 20.02
N GLU A 138 -3.26 4.50 19.39
CA GLU A 138 -3.17 5.89 19.83
C GLU A 138 -3.87 6.10 21.17
N GLU A 139 -5.05 5.53 21.34
CA GLU A 139 -5.79 5.56 22.61
C GLU A 139 -4.97 4.94 23.75
N THR A 140 -4.38 3.78 23.50
CA THR A 140 -3.54 3.09 24.48
C THR A 140 -2.33 3.93 24.89
N LYS A 141 -1.69 4.59 23.94
CA LYS A 141 -0.58 5.49 24.23
C LYS A 141 -1.02 6.69 25.08
N SER A 142 -2.18 7.25 24.78
CA SER A 142 -2.72 8.36 25.57
C SER A 142 -3.02 7.95 27.01
N GLU A 143 -3.62 6.78 27.21
CA GLU A 143 -3.91 6.23 28.53
C GLU A 143 -2.62 6.01 29.34
N ILE A 144 -1.58 5.47 28.70
CA ILE A 144 -0.29 5.26 29.34
C ILE A 144 0.31 6.59 29.79
N ARG A 145 0.26 7.62 28.97
CA ARG A 145 0.76 8.96 29.32
C ARG A 145 0.05 9.53 30.54
N ILE A 146 -1.27 9.43 30.57
CA ILE A 146 -2.07 9.91 31.69
C ILE A 146 -1.69 9.18 32.98
N ARG A 147 -1.44 7.88 32.94
CA ARG A 147 -1.03 7.09 34.11
C ARG A 147 0.37 7.42 34.60
N MET A 148 1.24 7.88 33.72
CA MET A 148 2.63 8.20 34.10
C MET A 148 2.77 9.63 34.63
N GLU A 149 1.78 10.48 34.43
CA GLU A 149 1.72 11.83 34.98
C GLU A 149 1.07 11.82 36.38
#